data_4e79dd148bde8468459c3389a1fabe7e
#
_entry.id   4e79dd148bde8468459c3389a1fabe7e
#
_cell.length_a   1.000
_cell.length_b   1.000
_cell.length_c   1.000
_cell.angle_alpha   90.00
_cell.angle_beta   90.00
_cell.angle_gamma   90.00
#
_symmetry.space_group_name_H-M   'P 1'
#
loop_
_entity.id
_entity.type
_entity.pdbx_description
1 polymer ?
#
loop_
_entity_poly.entity_id
_entity_poly.type
_entity_poly.pdbx_seq_one_letter_code
_entity_poly.pdbx_strand_id
1 'polypeptide(L)'
;MAIHATIDLETLDITPSATVLSLGAVKFNPLDTSEPHSELYLKIDIDEQDGLGRTSSDSTIAWWGKQKSEVMEEAFDPNGRISVSEALRQVSKWMVGVDKLWGQGYGFDMTILENMYRAAGTPVPWNFWVVRDSRTLFGLCEKDPRKSMQTDLHNALADAYFQA
;
A
#
# COMPACT_ATOMS: atom_id res chain seq x y z
N MET A 1 -7.21 23.64 0.85
CA MET A 1 -7.58 22.46 1.65
C MET A 1 -6.51 21.41 1.43
N ALA A 2 -5.99 20.81 2.50
CA ALA A 2 -4.93 19.81 2.38
C ALA A 2 -5.51 18.49 1.85
N ILE A 3 -4.88 17.89 0.82
CA ILE A 3 -5.24 16.59 0.28
C ILE A 3 -4.41 15.54 1.03
N HIS A 4 -5.07 14.70 1.78
CA HIS A 4 -4.46 13.52 2.39
C HIS A 4 -4.65 12.30 1.49
N ALA A 5 -3.74 11.34 1.60
CA ALA A 5 -3.81 10.08 0.90
C ALA A 5 -3.36 8.95 1.81
N THR A 6 -3.88 7.76 1.61
CA THR A 6 -3.34 6.55 2.24
C THR A 6 -2.98 5.54 1.18
N ILE A 7 -1.90 4.79 1.41
CA ILE A 7 -1.41 3.70 0.57
C ILE A 7 -1.28 2.46 1.44
N ASP A 8 -1.71 1.34 0.89
CA ASP A 8 -1.55 0.01 1.46
C ASP A 8 -0.92 -0.94 0.43
N LEU A 9 -0.10 -1.87 0.89
CA LEU A 9 0.60 -2.85 0.05
C LEU A 9 0.30 -4.28 0.49
N GLU A 10 0.06 -5.16 -0.49
CA GLU A 10 0.14 -6.60 -0.30
C GLU A 10 1.48 -7.12 -0.80
N THR A 11 2.16 -7.94 -0.01
CA THR A 11 3.56 -8.32 -0.25
C THR A 11 3.85 -9.79 -0.03
N LEU A 12 4.99 -10.26 -0.53
CA LEU A 12 5.52 -11.62 -0.31
C LEU A 12 6.59 -11.73 0.76
N ASP A 13 6.93 -10.61 1.40
CA ASP A 13 7.88 -10.54 2.51
C ASP A 13 7.54 -9.37 3.43
N ILE A 14 8.22 -9.25 4.57
CA ILE A 14 8.06 -8.16 5.53
C ILE A 14 9.29 -7.25 5.63
N THR A 15 10.29 -7.48 4.81
CA THR A 15 11.52 -6.67 4.75
C THR A 15 11.34 -5.46 3.81
N PRO A 16 12.20 -4.44 3.88
CA PRO A 16 12.14 -3.31 2.96
C PRO A 16 12.22 -3.70 1.47
N SER A 17 12.90 -4.81 1.17
CA SER A 17 13.05 -5.35 -0.18
C SER A 17 11.90 -6.25 -0.63
N ALA A 18 10.82 -6.36 0.13
CA ALA A 18 9.69 -7.24 -0.16
C ALA A 18 9.15 -7.07 -1.58
N THR A 19 8.86 -8.20 -2.25
CA THR A 19 8.11 -8.22 -3.49
C THR A 19 6.69 -7.74 -3.24
N VAL A 20 6.22 -6.78 -4.02
CA VAL A 20 4.88 -6.20 -3.92
C VAL A 20 3.93 -6.89 -4.89
N LEU A 21 2.86 -7.49 -4.38
CA LEU A 21 1.79 -8.09 -5.16
C LEU A 21 0.85 -7.05 -5.74
N SER A 22 0.36 -6.18 -4.85
CA SER A 22 -0.56 -5.10 -5.21
C SER A 22 -0.38 -3.87 -4.33
N LEU A 23 -0.86 -2.75 -4.86
CA LEU A 23 -0.90 -1.45 -4.21
C LEU A 23 -2.31 -0.90 -4.33
N GLY A 24 -2.88 -0.50 -3.21
CA GLY A 24 -4.13 0.24 -3.12
C GLY A 24 -3.91 1.62 -2.52
N ALA A 25 -4.60 2.63 -3.05
CA ALA A 25 -4.51 3.98 -2.53
C ALA A 25 -5.79 4.77 -2.77
N VAL A 26 -6.12 5.64 -1.83
CA VAL A 26 -7.23 6.60 -1.94
C VAL A 26 -6.82 7.95 -1.39
N LYS A 27 -7.46 9.01 -1.89
CA LYS A 27 -7.36 10.37 -1.34
C LYS A 27 -8.56 10.66 -0.45
N PHE A 28 -8.36 11.46 0.59
CA PHE A 28 -9.41 11.83 1.53
C PHE A 28 -9.16 13.20 2.15
N ASN A 29 -10.21 13.76 2.74
CA ASN A 29 -10.12 14.95 3.57
C ASN A 29 -10.34 14.56 5.05
N PRO A 30 -9.35 14.67 5.93
CA PRO A 30 -9.50 14.25 7.34
C PRO A 30 -10.36 15.20 8.18
N LEU A 31 -10.82 16.31 7.61
CA LEU A 31 -11.59 17.34 8.31
C LEU A 31 -13.10 17.29 8.02
N ASP A 32 -13.52 16.36 7.18
CA ASP A 32 -14.94 16.15 6.89
C ASP A 32 -15.26 14.66 6.78
N THR A 33 -16.53 14.34 6.59
CA THR A 33 -17.04 12.97 6.46
C THR A 33 -17.32 12.58 5.01
N SER A 34 -16.68 13.27 4.05
CA SER A 34 -16.79 12.88 2.65
C SER A 34 -16.11 11.53 2.40
N GLU A 35 -16.69 10.77 1.48
CA GLU A 35 -16.11 9.49 1.08
C GLU A 35 -14.71 9.69 0.48
N PRO A 36 -13.76 8.78 0.77
CA PRO A 36 -12.49 8.73 0.07
C PRO A 36 -12.69 8.65 -1.45
N HIS A 37 -11.79 9.22 -2.21
CA HIS A 37 -11.90 9.35 -3.66
C HIS A 37 -10.55 9.12 -4.36
N SER A 38 -10.56 9.23 -5.68
CA SER A 38 -9.35 9.11 -6.52
C SER A 38 -8.60 7.81 -6.27
N GLU A 39 -9.31 6.70 -6.37
CA GLU A 39 -8.75 5.36 -6.21
C GLU A 39 -7.56 5.10 -7.15
N LEU A 40 -6.59 4.39 -6.63
CA LEU A 40 -5.54 3.74 -7.41
C LEU A 40 -5.43 2.29 -6.94
N TYR A 41 -5.57 1.34 -7.86
CA TYR A 41 -5.32 -0.07 -7.59
C TYR A 41 -4.44 -0.64 -8.66
N LEU A 42 -3.28 -1.18 -8.26
CA LEU A 42 -2.27 -1.70 -9.17
C LEU A 42 -1.88 -3.11 -8.74
N LYS A 43 -1.83 -4.02 -9.69
CA LYS A 43 -1.19 -5.34 -9.55
C LYS A 43 0.14 -5.30 -10.29
N ILE A 44 1.23 -5.64 -9.61
CA ILE A 44 2.59 -5.46 -10.11
C ILE A 44 3.15 -6.81 -10.55
N ASP A 45 3.90 -6.84 -11.66
CA ASP A 45 4.56 -8.03 -12.14
C ASP A 45 5.51 -8.59 -11.06
N ILE A 46 5.32 -9.85 -10.71
CA ILE A 46 6.07 -10.50 -9.62
C ILE A 46 7.45 -10.92 -10.13
N ASP A 47 7.52 -11.50 -11.32
CA ASP A 47 8.75 -12.08 -11.86
C ASP A 47 9.78 -10.99 -12.19
N GLU A 48 9.33 -9.82 -12.67
CA GLU A 48 10.21 -8.67 -12.92
C GLU A 48 10.93 -8.19 -11.65
N GLN A 49 10.28 -8.33 -10.50
CA GLN A 49 10.82 -7.86 -9.22
C GLN A 49 12.03 -8.67 -8.75
N ASP A 50 12.15 -9.94 -9.14
CA ASP A 50 13.33 -10.76 -8.83
C ASP A 50 14.60 -10.14 -9.43
N GLY A 51 14.52 -9.62 -10.65
CA GLY A 51 15.61 -8.92 -11.32
C GLY A 51 16.03 -7.61 -10.64
N LEU A 52 15.18 -7.06 -9.78
CA LEU A 52 15.45 -5.87 -8.97
C LEU A 52 15.91 -6.20 -7.54
N GLY A 53 16.19 -7.47 -7.25
CA GLY A 53 16.61 -7.94 -5.93
C GLY A 53 15.51 -7.85 -4.87
N ARG A 54 14.23 -7.91 -5.28
CA ARG A 54 13.11 -7.99 -4.35
C ARG A 54 13.03 -9.38 -3.73
N THR A 55 12.45 -9.47 -2.55
CA THR A 55 12.47 -10.69 -1.73
C THR A 55 11.08 -11.25 -1.48
N SER A 56 11.02 -12.57 -1.34
CA SER A 56 9.87 -13.29 -0.81
C SER A 56 10.34 -14.20 0.32
N SER A 57 9.47 -14.49 1.28
CA SER A 57 9.77 -15.39 2.38
C SER A 57 8.78 -16.55 2.46
N ASP A 58 9.29 -17.74 2.79
CA ASP A 58 8.46 -18.93 2.97
C ASP A 58 7.39 -18.72 4.04
N SER A 59 7.70 -17.94 5.09
CA SER A 59 6.75 -17.63 6.16
C SER A 59 5.59 -16.78 5.68
N THR A 60 5.85 -15.79 4.81
CA THR A 60 4.78 -14.94 4.23
C THR A 60 3.98 -15.72 3.22
N ILE A 61 4.62 -16.55 2.39
CA ILE A 61 3.92 -17.44 1.44
C ILE A 61 3.02 -18.41 2.21
N ALA A 62 3.51 -19.02 3.29
CA ALA A 62 2.71 -19.89 4.15
C ALA A 62 1.56 -19.18 4.85
N TRP A 63 1.74 -17.90 5.19
CA TRP A 63 0.69 -17.06 5.74
C TRP A 63 -0.42 -16.80 4.71
N TRP A 64 -0.05 -16.48 3.45
CA TRP A 64 -1.00 -16.35 2.34
C TRP A 64 -1.82 -17.63 2.14
N GLY A 65 -1.18 -18.81 2.21
CA GLY A 65 -1.85 -20.10 2.10
C GLY A 65 -2.90 -20.40 3.16
N LYS A 66 -3.02 -19.58 4.19
CA LYS A 66 -4.04 -19.68 5.26
C LYS A 66 -5.18 -18.68 5.09
N GLN A 67 -5.10 -17.80 4.09
CA GLN A 67 -6.15 -16.82 3.83
C GLN A 67 -7.33 -17.47 3.11
N LYS A 68 -8.46 -16.76 3.05
CA LYS A 68 -9.63 -17.19 2.27
C LYS A 68 -9.26 -17.33 0.79
N SER A 69 -9.87 -18.29 0.09
CA SER A 69 -9.58 -18.56 -1.33
C SER A 69 -9.73 -17.33 -2.20
N GLU A 70 -10.79 -16.54 -1.98
CA GLU A 70 -11.08 -15.35 -2.76
C GLU A 70 -9.99 -14.28 -2.60
N VAL A 71 -9.44 -14.15 -1.39
CA VAL A 71 -8.34 -13.22 -1.07
C VAL A 71 -7.05 -13.65 -1.77
N MET A 72 -6.76 -14.96 -1.73
CA MET A 72 -5.59 -15.52 -2.43
C MET A 72 -5.72 -15.39 -3.95
N GLU A 73 -6.89 -15.73 -4.50
CA GLU A 73 -7.15 -15.63 -5.94
C GLU A 73 -6.94 -14.21 -6.44
N GLU A 74 -7.45 -13.21 -5.73
CA GLU A 74 -7.24 -11.81 -6.09
C GLU A 74 -5.76 -11.39 -5.98
N ALA A 75 -5.09 -11.72 -4.87
CA ALA A 75 -3.71 -11.33 -4.62
C ALA A 75 -2.72 -11.93 -5.64
N PHE A 76 -2.97 -13.18 -6.08
CA PHE A 76 -2.08 -13.91 -6.98
C PHE A 76 -2.58 -13.99 -8.44
N ASP A 77 -3.73 -13.41 -8.76
CA ASP A 77 -4.24 -13.37 -10.13
C ASP A 77 -3.18 -12.79 -11.09
N PRO A 78 -2.77 -13.53 -12.12
CA PRO A 78 -1.77 -13.06 -13.09
C PRO A 78 -2.29 -11.98 -14.04
N ASN A 79 -3.62 -11.82 -14.15
CA ASN A 79 -4.22 -10.90 -15.09
C ASN A 79 -4.10 -9.45 -14.61
N GLY A 80 -3.84 -8.54 -15.54
CA GLY A 80 -3.81 -7.10 -15.25
C GLY A 80 -2.57 -6.64 -14.50
N ARG A 81 -1.54 -7.49 -14.34
CA ARG A 81 -0.25 -7.06 -13.76
C ARG A 81 0.49 -6.16 -14.73
N ILE A 82 1.10 -5.11 -14.19
CA ILE A 82 1.88 -4.13 -14.94
C ILE A 82 3.34 -4.16 -14.48
N SER A 83 4.24 -3.66 -15.32
CA SER A 83 5.67 -3.57 -14.99
C SER A 83 5.89 -2.67 -13.77
N VAL A 84 7.00 -2.89 -13.07
CA VAL A 84 7.41 -2.03 -11.94
C VAL A 84 7.52 -0.57 -12.39
N SER A 85 8.13 -0.31 -13.55
CA SER A 85 8.30 1.04 -14.07
C SER A 85 6.96 1.74 -14.33
N GLU A 86 5.98 1.03 -14.90
CA GLU A 86 4.64 1.57 -15.13
C GLU A 86 3.90 1.82 -13.81
N ALA A 87 4.00 0.89 -12.84
CA ALA A 87 3.41 1.06 -11.52
C ALA A 87 3.96 2.32 -10.82
N LEU A 88 5.27 2.48 -10.76
CA LEU A 88 5.90 3.65 -10.14
C LEU A 88 5.54 4.95 -10.87
N ARG A 89 5.42 4.93 -12.21
CA ARG A 89 4.95 6.07 -13.00
C ARG A 89 3.52 6.47 -12.62
N GLN A 90 2.62 5.49 -12.47
CA GLN A 90 1.23 5.74 -12.08
C GLN A 90 1.14 6.29 -10.66
N VAL A 91 1.86 5.70 -9.70
CA VAL A 91 1.94 6.21 -8.32
C VAL A 91 2.45 7.64 -8.31
N SER A 92 3.55 7.94 -9.01
CA SER A 92 4.14 9.28 -9.07
C SER A 92 3.15 10.31 -9.62
N LYS A 93 2.43 9.97 -10.69
CA LYS A 93 1.37 10.82 -11.26
C LYS A 93 0.22 11.05 -10.27
N TRP A 94 -0.21 9.98 -9.62
CA TRP A 94 -1.32 10.02 -8.65
C TRP A 94 -0.98 10.85 -7.42
N MET A 95 0.28 10.83 -6.98
CA MET A 95 0.78 11.60 -5.83
C MET A 95 0.79 13.12 -6.05
N VAL A 96 0.62 13.59 -7.27
CA VAL A 96 0.59 15.05 -7.54
C VAL A 96 -0.53 15.71 -6.73
N GLY A 97 -0.16 16.73 -5.95
CA GLY A 97 -1.08 17.50 -5.10
C GLY A 97 -1.39 16.87 -3.75
N VAL A 98 -0.79 15.72 -3.41
CA VAL A 98 -0.93 15.12 -2.07
C VAL A 98 -0.03 15.85 -1.07
N ASP A 99 -0.64 16.38 -0.01
CA ASP A 99 0.04 17.12 1.05
C ASP A 99 0.52 16.22 2.20
N LYS A 100 -0.22 15.17 2.50
CA LYS A 100 0.09 14.19 3.55
C LYS A 100 -0.18 12.77 3.05
N LEU A 101 0.80 11.89 3.26
CA LEU A 101 0.75 10.49 2.87
C LEU A 101 0.74 9.60 4.12
N TRP A 102 -0.26 8.76 4.23
CA TRP A 102 -0.48 7.86 5.35
C TRP A 102 -0.23 6.41 4.98
N GLY A 103 0.28 5.65 5.95
CA GLY A 103 0.36 4.20 5.91
C GLY A 103 0.05 3.64 7.30
N GLN A 104 -0.54 2.45 7.36
CA GLN A 104 -0.86 1.78 8.63
C GLN A 104 0.34 0.99 9.16
N GLY A 105 1.32 1.68 9.65
CA GLY A 105 2.63 1.17 10.00
C GLY A 105 3.66 1.72 9.02
N TYR A 106 4.09 2.95 9.23
CA TYR A 106 5.08 3.64 8.39
C TYR A 106 6.29 2.78 8.03
N GLY A 107 6.78 2.01 8.99
CA GLY A 107 7.94 1.12 8.81
C GLY A 107 7.70 -0.07 7.87
N PHE A 108 6.50 -0.24 7.33
CA PHE A 108 6.15 -1.30 6.39
C PHE A 108 5.86 -0.71 5.00
N ASP A 109 4.66 -0.21 4.74
CA ASP A 109 4.22 0.20 3.40
C ASP A 109 5.15 1.23 2.75
N MET A 110 5.43 2.32 3.46
CA MET A 110 6.25 3.40 2.90
C MET A 110 7.70 2.96 2.72
N THR A 111 8.25 2.20 3.66
CA THR A 111 9.63 1.70 3.58
C THR A 111 9.80 0.76 2.39
N ILE A 112 8.87 -0.14 2.16
CA ILE A 112 8.88 -1.08 1.04
C ILE A 112 8.74 -0.33 -0.29
N LEU A 113 7.80 0.60 -0.38
CA LEU A 113 7.54 1.35 -1.61
C LEU A 113 8.73 2.27 -1.96
N GLU A 114 9.29 2.98 -0.98
CA GLU A 114 10.50 3.79 -1.18
C GLU A 114 11.70 2.93 -1.62
N ASN A 115 11.86 1.75 -1.04
CA ASN A 115 12.91 0.82 -1.45
C ASN A 115 12.71 0.36 -2.90
N MET A 116 11.46 0.09 -3.32
CA MET A 116 11.16 -0.25 -4.72
C MET A 116 11.53 0.89 -5.68
N TYR A 117 11.19 2.14 -5.34
CA TYR A 117 11.61 3.31 -6.13
C TYR A 117 13.13 3.37 -6.29
N ARG A 118 13.87 3.17 -5.19
CA ARG A 118 15.36 3.18 -5.23
C ARG A 118 15.93 2.03 -6.06
N ALA A 119 15.38 0.82 -5.90
CA ALA A 119 15.81 -0.35 -6.66
C ALA A 119 15.58 -0.18 -8.17
N ALA A 120 14.50 0.50 -8.56
CA ALA A 120 14.19 0.83 -9.95
C ALA A 120 14.95 2.07 -10.47
N GLY A 121 15.78 2.73 -9.66
CA GLY A 121 16.48 3.96 -10.04
C GLY A 121 15.56 5.15 -10.30
N THR A 122 14.36 5.14 -9.73
CA THR A 122 13.34 6.18 -9.92
C THR A 122 13.26 7.04 -8.65
N PRO A 123 13.19 8.38 -8.76
CA PRO A 123 13.04 9.25 -7.60
C PRO A 123 11.72 9.00 -6.85
N VAL A 124 11.79 8.95 -5.51
CA VAL A 124 10.60 8.91 -4.65
C VAL A 124 9.83 10.22 -4.82
N PRO A 125 8.51 10.18 -5.12
CA PRO A 125 7.75 11.39 -5.47
C PRO A 125 7.26 12.21 -4.28
N TRP A 126 7.65 11.85 -3.07
CA TRP A 126 7.30 12.59 -1.84
C TRP A 126 8.54 12.85 -0.98
N ASN A 127 8.42 13.83 -0.12
CA ASN A 127 9.43 14.13 0.90
C ASN A 127 9.11 13.38 2.20
N PHE A 128 10.13 12.97 2.96
CA PHE A 128 9.95 12.19 4.19
C PHE A 128 9.06 12.88 5.25
N TRP A 129 9.01 14.21 5.26
CA TRP A 129 8.23 14.98 6.25
C TRP A 129 6.72 15.02 5.98
N VAL A 130 6.26 14.57 4.80
CA VAL A 130 4.82 14.48 4.50
C VAL A 130 4.20 13.17 4.97
N VAL A 131 5.03 12.17 5.28
CA VAL A 131 4.56 10.83 5.66
C VAL A 131 4.03 10.82 7.10
N ARG A 132 2.99 10.05 7.31
CA ARG A 132 2.26 9.88 8.58
C ARG A 132 1.99 8.40 8.83
N ASP A 133 1.81 8.06 10.11
CA ASP A 133 1.48 6.71 10.55
C ASP A 133 0.09 6.69 11.20
N SER A 134 -0.86 6.04 10.54
CA SER A 134 -2.23 5.92 11.06
C SER A 134 -2.32 5.01 12.28
N ARG A 135 -1.46 4.02 12.41
CA ARG A 135 -1.41 3.15 13.60
C ARG A 135 -1.05 3.93 14.85
N THR A 136 -0.12 4.85 14.75
CA THR A 136 0.24 5.76 15.85
C THR A 136 -0.95 6.65 16.22
N LEU A 137 -1.63 7.22 15.21
CA LEU A 137 -2.83 8.04 15.44
C LEU A 137 -3.92 7.25 16.15
N PHE A 138 -4.24 6.05 15.66
CA PHE A 138 -5.27 5.18 16.27
C PHE A 138 -4.89 4.76 17.70
N GLY A 139 -3.60 4.57 17.98
CA GLY A 139 -3.09 4.24 19.30
C GLY A 139 -3.24 5.38 20.33
N LEU A 140 -3.43 6.62 19.87
CA LEU A 140 -3.71 7.78 20.72
C LEU A 140 -5.20 7.98 20.98
N CYS A 141 -6.08 7.30 20.26
CA CYS A 141 -7.51 7.37 20.48
C CYS A 141 -7.91 6.59 21.75
N GLU A 142 -8.82 7.12 22.53
CA GLU A 142 -9.36 6.46 23.72
C GLU A 142 -10.00 5.09 23.38
N LYS A 143 -10.61 5.01 22.20
CA LYS A 143 -11.06 3.75 21.60
C LYS A 143 -10.49 3.65 20.19
N ASP A 144 -9.86 2.53 19.87
CA ASP A 144 -9.35 2.25 18.52
C ASP A 144 -10.55 2.20 17.55
N PRO A 145 -10.66 3.12 16.58
CA PRO A 145 -11.80 3.18 15.66
C PRO A 145 -11.92 1.94 14.79
N ARG A 146 -10.82 1.24 14.51
CA ARG A 146 -10.82 0.01 13.69
C ARG A 146 -11.60 -1.13 14.30
N LYS A 147 -11.72 -1.17 15.64
CA LYS A 147 -12.45 -2.23 16.36
C LYS A 147 -13.97 -2.20 16.14
N SER A 148 -14.50 -1.08 15.69
CA SER A 148 -15.92 -0.91 15.38
C SER A 148 -16.27 -1.16 13.91
N MET A 149 -15.25 -1.36 13.06
CA MET A 149 -15.42 -1.55 11.62
C MET A 149 -15.13 -3.01 11.24
N GLN A 150 -16.02 -3.59 10.43
CA GLN A 150 -15.80 -4.92 9.84
C GLN A 150 -15.47 -4.76 8.37
N THR A 151 -14.34 -5.34 7.94
CA THR A 151 -13.93 -5.34 6.53
C THR A 151 -13.37 -6.71 6.15
N ASP A 152 -13.48 -7.06 4.88
CA ASP A 152 -12.71 -8.15 4.29
C ASP A 152 -11.30 -7.60 3.99
N LEU A 153 -10.40 -7.80 4.94
CA LEU A 153 -9.01 -7.36 4.90
C LEU A 153 -8.17 -8.20 3.91
N HIS A 154 -6.98 -7.69 3.59
CA HIS A 154 -5.98 -8.28 2.68
C HIS A 154 -6.30 -8.10 1.18
N ASN A 155 -7.00 -7.02 0.85
CA ASN A 155 -7.00 -6.42 -0.46
C ASN A 155 -6.51 -4.97 -0.32
N ALA A 156 -5.42 -4.62 -1.01
CA ALA A 156 -4.74 -3.34 -0.81
C ALA A 156 -5.66 -2.11 -0.97
N LEU A 157 -6.60 -2.14 -1.92
CA LEU A 157 -7.54 -1.04 -2.09
C LEU A 157 -8.59 -0.98 -0.98
N ALA A 158 -9.15 -2.12 -0.58
CA ALA A 158 -10.11 -2.19 0.53
C ALA A 158 -9.46 -1.74 1.84
N ASP A 159 -8.21 -2.13 2.08
CA ASP A 159 -7.45 -1.74 3.26
C ASP A 159 -7.11 -0.24 3.25
N ALA A 160 -6.79 0.34 2.08
CA ALA A 160 -6.64 1.78 1.93
C ALA A 160 -7.93 2.55 2.27
N TYR A 161 -9.08 2.09 1.81
CA TYR A 161 -10.38 2.66 2.20
C TYR A 161 -10.65 2.57 3.69
N PHE A 162 -10.34 1.43 4.29
CA PHE A 162 -10.51 1.21 5.73
C PHE A 162 -9.65 2.15 6.58
N GLN A 163 -8.48 2.55 6.08
CA GLN A 163 -7.55 3.44 6.76
C GLN A 163 -7.90 4.92 6.59
N ALA A 164 -8.60 5.29 5.52
CA ALA A 164 -8.95 6.67 5.20
C ALA A 164 -10.13 7.17 6.04
#